data_90a30f6a799f07c503fe068d38e42d6d
#
_entry.id   90a30f6a799f07c503fe068d38e42d6d
#
_cell.length_a   1.000
_cell.length_b   1.000
_cell.length_c   1.000
_cell.angle_alpha   90.00
_cell.angle_beta   90.00
_cell.angle_gamma   90.00
#
_symmetry.space_group_name_H-M   'P 1'
#
loop_
_entity.id
_entity.type
_entity.pdbx_description
1 polymer ?
#
loop_
_entity_poly.entity_id
_entity_poly.type
_entity_poly.pdbx_seq_one_letter_code
_entity_poly.pdbx_strand_id
1 'polypeptide(L)'
;MATSNTIDATAFQYIAPEINKVVEPSTVVIDDAEQFGKFEENTTYLLDKFEYPRNGKEPGLVIIFNQVHFNNEKTRIGSYKDVNEIVLCFSRLGFNIRSKYIFTDLTKAELFAAINTVLKDDLSEVNCLIVFFLTHGTNKNKLMAKDKTFSATAAWKQFSEHKDLLNKPKMFIFQACKGSNHLKPSDVIKKVLLVPTTTFTVDSILPDMVVVFSAVEGSVSFRNSVSGSWFIQELCKNFSAYGRRDDVITLLHRTNKCVSRNYVSEYGYQQMPVFISTLNKMFYLNRNKDRSALQEFHQNNDEILRALNDLNMRVEEMKELKRRKDEEDYKSENNT
;
A
#
# COMPACT_ATOMS: atom_id res chain seq x y z
N MET A 1 19.34 40.50 -31.73
CA MET A 1 18.24 41.14 -30.98
C MET A 1 17.35 40.04 -30.46
N ALA A 2 17.52 39.70 -29.19
CA ALA A 2 16.76 38.65 -28.51
C ALA A 2 15.80 39.35 -27.55
N THR A 3 14.53 39.19 -27.77
CA THR A 3 13.47 39.72 -26.88
C THR A 3 13.20 38.72 -25.77
N SER A 4 13.55 39.09 -24.56
CA SER A 4 13.24 38.39 -23.32
C SER A 4 11.77 38.62 -22.96
N ASN A 5 10.95 37.58 -22.92
CA ASN A 5 9.63 37.63 -22.33
C ASN A 5 9.78 37.34 -20.81
N THR A 6 9.75 38.40 -20.03
CA THR A 6 9.52 38.32 -18.58
C THR A 6 8.03 38.14 -18.35
N ILE A 7 7.64 37.04 -17.72
CA ILE A 7 6.28 36.85 -17.21
C ILE A 7 6.20 37.53 -15.86
N ASP A 8 5.43 38.61 -15.80
CA ASP A 8 5.11 39.34 -14.57
C ASP A 8 4.21 38.46 -13.68
N ALA A 9 4.72 38.07 -12.51
CA ALA A 9 3.95 37.42 -11.47
C ALA A 9 3.15 38.52 -10.74
N THR A 10 1.92 38.76 -11.18
CA THR A 10 0.97 39.59 -10.43
C THR A 10 0.66 38.93 -9.09
N ALA A 11 1.04 39.59 -8.02
CA ALA A 11 0.78 39.20 -6.66
C ALA A 11 -0.74 39.11 -6.41
N PHE A 12 -1.22 37.91 -6.11
CA PHE A 12 -2.54 37.76 -5.52
C PHE A 12 -2.52 38.32 -4.10
N GLN A 13 -3.14 39.47 -3.88
CA GLN A 13 -3.42 39.97 -2.54
C GLN A 13 -4.51 39.08 -1.92
N TYR A 14 -4.13 38.32 -0.89
CA TYR A 14 -5.06 37.62 -0.04
C TYR A 14 -5.80 38.63 0.82
N ILE A 15 -7.08 38.85 0.51
CA ILE A 15 -7.97 39.65 1.35
C ILE A 15 -8.48 38.69 2.43
N ALA A 16 -7.93 38.80 3.64
CA ALA A 16 -8.48 38.11 4.80
C ALA A 16 -9.85 38.70 5.14
N PRO A 17 -10.87 37.87 5.39
CA PRO A 17 -12.16 38.39 5.90
C PRO A 17 -11.93 38.92 7.32
N GLU A 18 -12.43 40.12 7.59
CA GLU A 18 -12.45 40.72 8.93
C GLU A 18 -13.28 39.84 9.87
N ILE A 19 -12.60 39.13 10.78
CA ILE A 19 -13.22 38.47 11.91
C ILE A 19 -13.23 39.46 13.07
N ASN A 20 -14.16 40.35 13.07
CA ASN A 20 -14.51 41.18 14.22
C ASN A 20 -15.98 40.94 14.62
N LYS A 21 -16.19 39.91 15.44
CA LYS A 21 -17.21 39.84 16.49
C LYS A 21 -16.83 38.76 17.49
N VAL A 22 -16.28 39.18 18.60
CA VAL A 22 -16.22 38.37 19.82
C VAL A 22 -17.67 38.16 20.25
N VAL A 23 -18.18 36.93 20.09
CA VAL A 23 -19.44 36.50 20.69
C VAL A 23 -19.07 35.94 22.06
N GLU A 24 -19.54 36.65 23.12
CA GLU A 24 -19.43 36.11 24.49
C GLU A 24 -20.12 34.73 24.59
N PRO A 25 -19.61 33.77 25.37
CA PRO A 25 -20.25 32.50 25.52
C PRO A 25 -21.53 32.62 26.31
N SER A 26 -22.68 32.59 25.62
CA SER A 26 -23.97 32.38 26.27
C SER A 26 -23.98 30.94 26.82
N THR A 27 -24.19 30.82 28.13
CA THR A 27 -24.49 29.57 28.81
C THR A 27 -25.77 28.98 28.23
N VAL A 28 -25.65 28.04 27.31
CA VAL A 28 -26.76 27.22 26.84
C VAL A 28 -27.01 26.15 27.87
N VAL A 29 -28.05 26.26 28.66
CA VAL A 29 -28.61 25.17 29.46
C VAL A 29 -29.19 24.17 28.45
N ILE A 30 -28.58 23.00 28.34
CA ILE A 30 -29.10 21.92 27.51
C ILE A 30 -30.11 21.15 28.34
N ASP A 31 -31.37 21.44 28.11
CA ASP A 31 -32.49 20.60 28.57
C ASP A 31 -32.96 19.80 27.35
N ASP A 32 -33.14 18.49 27.54
CA ASP A 32 -33.87 17.50 26.76
C ASP A 32 -33.08 16.48 25.93
N ALA A 33 -33.39 15.24 26.31
CA ALA A 33 -32.99 14.00 25.62
C ALA A 33 -33.40 13.96 24.11
N GLU A 34 -34.41 14.75 23.70
CA GLU A 34 -34.83 14.88 22.30
C GLU A 34 -33.81 15.63 21.41
N GLN A 35 -33.03 16.55 21.98
CA GLN A 35 -31.96 17.21 21.22
C GLN A 35 -30.76 16.28 21.00
N PHE A 36 -30.50 15.34 21.92
CA PHE A 36 -29.44 14.36 21.73
C PHE A 36 -29.70 13.41 20.56
N GLY A 37 -30.94 12.94 20.36
CA GLY A 37 -31.30 12.12 19.22
C GLY A 37 -31.13 12.84 17.87
N LYS A 38 -31.51 14.12 17.81
CA LYS A 38 -31.28 14.96 16.60
C LYS A 38 -29.80 15.27 16.36
N PHE A 39 -29.00 15.34 17.42
CA PHE A 39 -27.55 15.55 17.33
C PHE A 39 -26.84 14.30 16.80
N GLU A 40 -27.26 13.10 17.20
CA GLU A 40 -26.72 11.84 16.67
C GLU A 40 -27.07 11.64 15.20
N GLU A 41 -28.30 11.91 14.75
CA GLU A 41 -28.68 11.86 13.34
C GLU A 41 -27.88 12.87 12.49
N ASN A 42 -27.72 14.09 12.96
CA ASN A 42 -26.92 15.11 12.27
C ASN A 42 -25.43 14.75 12.26
N THR A 43 -24.92 14.15 13.32
CA THR A 43 -23.52 13.72 13.41
C THR A 43 -23.24 12.54 12.47
N THR A 44 -24.15 11.59 12.37
CA THR A 44 -24.04 10.47 11.41
C THR A 44 -24.09 10.99 9.97
N TYR A 45 -25.00 11.90 9.65
CA TYR A 45 -25.09 12.53 8.32
C TYR A 45 -23.82 13.33 7.96
N LEU A 46 -23.22 14.02 8.92
CA LEU A 46 -21.96 14.75 8.72
C LEU A 46 -20.77 13.78 8.53
N LEU A 47 -20.71 12.71 9.31
CA LEU A 47 -19.66 11.70 9.17
C LEU A 47 -19.72 11.01 7.80
N ASP A 48 -20.90 10.67 7.29
CA ASP A 48 -21.07 10.07 5.96
C ASP A 48 -20.58 10.98 4.82
N LYS A 49 -20.57 12.32 5.01
CA LYS A 49 -19.98 13.26 4.05
C LYS A 49 -18.45 13.21 4.03
N PHE A 50 -17.82 12.88 5.17
CA PHE A 50 -16.36 12.90 5.32
C PHE A 50 -15.70 11.52 5.18
N GLU A 51 -16.47 10.44 5.12
CA GLU A 51 -15.98 9.08 4.91
C GLU A 51 -16.32 8.57 3.50
N TYR A 52 -15.46 7.71 2.94
CA TYR A 52 -15.84 6.98 1.73
C TYR A 52 -16.97 6.02 2.03
N PRO A 53 -18.02 5.99 1.18
CA PRO A 53 -19.13 5.07 1.37
C PRO A 53 -18.66 3.61 1.27
N ARG A 54 -19.30 2.74 2.07
CA ARG A 54 -19.03 1.29 2.09
C ARG A 54 -20.34 0.54 1.88
N ASN A 55 -20.98 0.82 0.73
CA ASN A 55 -22.30 0.30 0.37
C ASN A 55 -22.21 -0.97 -0.47
N GLY A 56 -21.02 -1.33 -0.96
CA GLY A 56 -20.79 -2.56 -1.69
C GLY A 56 -20.75 -3.77 -0.74
N LYS A 57 -21.05 -4.94 -1.28
CA LYS A 57 -21.08 -6.21 -0.52
C LYS A 57 -19.69 -6.65 -0.07
N GLU A 58 -18.64 -6.25 -0.81
CA GLU A 58 -17.25 -6.62 -0.51
C GLU A 58 -16.53 -5.46 0.15
N PRO A 59 -15.79 -5.70 1.27
CA PRO A 59 -15.00 -4.67 1.94
C PRO A 59 -14.03 -3.97 0.99
N GLY A 60 -13.46 -4.73 0.05
CA GLY A 60 -12.55 -4.25 -0.98
C GLY A 60 -11.87 -5.39 -1.71
N LEU A 61 -11.18 -5.06 -2.79
CA LEU A 61 -10.38 -5.98 -3.57
C LEU A 61 -8.91 -5.80 -3.23
N VAL A 62 -8.23 -6.90 -2.87
CA VAL A 62 -6.77 -6.94 -2.67
C VAL A 62 -6.13 -7.72 -3.81
N ILE A 63 -5.13 -7.11 -4.46
CA ILE A 63 -4.38 -7.71 -5.57
C ILE A 63 -2.90 -7.67 -5.19
N ILE A 64 -2.17 -8.77 -5.42
CA ILE A 64 -0.76 -8.89 -5.10
C ILE A 64 0.03 -9.31 -6.33
N PHE A 65 0.94 -8.47 -6.80
CA PHE A 65 1.95 -8.81 -7.80
C PHE A 65 3.29 -9.03 -7.08
N ASN A 66 3.72 -10.28 -6.99
CA ASN A 66 4.96 -10.68 -6.30
C ASN A 66 5.99 -11.18 -7.31
N GLN A 67 7.01 -10.40 -7.58
CA GLN A 67 8.14 -10.79 -8.41
C GLN A 67 9.26 -11.34 -7.52
N VAL A 68 9.60 -12.60 -7.70
CA VAL A 68 10.62 -13.33 -6.94
C VAL A 68 11.85 -13.56 -7.80
N HIS A 69 11.66 -14.15 -8.99
CA HIS A 69 12.71 -14.51 -9.93
C HIS A 69 12.72 -13.56 -11.14
N PHE A 70 13.91 -13.17 -11.54
CA PHE A 70 14.14 -12.22 -12.63
C PHE A 70 15.16 -12.81 -13.61
N ASN A 71 15.07 -12.42 -14.88
CA ASN A 71 16.02 -12.90 -15.88
C ASN A 71 17.44 -12.37 -15.64
N ASN A 72 17.56 -11.11 -15.20
CA ASN A 72 18.83 -10.40 -15.09
C ASN A 72 19.05 -9.73 -13.73
N GLU A 73 18.26 -10.06 -12.72
CA GLU A 73 18.39 -9.49 -11.38
C GLU A 73 18.40 -10.58 -10.31
N LYS A 74 18.84 -10.23 -9.11
CA LYS A 74 18.90 -11.15 -7.98
C LYS A 74 17.50 -11.59 -7.55
N THR A 75 17.35 -12.88 -7.23
CA THR A 75 16.14 -13.45 -6.64
C THR A 75 15.81 -12.74 -5.33
N ARG A 76 14.53 -12.41 -5.16
CA ARG A 76 14.00 -11.80 -3.92
C ARG A 76 13.65 -12.87 -2.89
N ILE A 77 14.70 -13.54 -2.33
CA ILE A 77 14.52 -14.55 -1.29
C ILE A 77 13.75 -13.96 -0.11
N GLY A 78 12.78 -14.72 0.41
CA GLY A 78 11.92 -14.29 1.54
C GLY A 78 10.73 -13.42 1.16
N SER A 79 10.48 -13.13 -0.13
CA SER A 79 9.34 -12.31 -0.55
C SER A 79 7.98 -12.98 -0.29
N TYR A 80 7.94 -14.31 -0.18
CA TYR A 80 6.74 -15.05 0.23
C TYR A 80 6.27 -14.69 1.64
N LYS A 81 7.18 -14.29 2.54
CA LYS A 81 6.82 -13.78 3.88
C LYS A 81 5.97 -12.52 3.78
N ASP A 82 6.34 -11.62 2.86
CA ASP A 82 5.56 -10.40 2.61
C ASP A 82 4.14 -10.75 2.15
N VAL A 83 4.01 -11.70 1.20
CA VAL A 83 2.69 -12.16 0.71
C VAL A 83 1.86 -12.74 1.85
N ASN A 84 2.45 -13.62 2.66
CA ASN A 84 1.75 -14.23 3.78
C ASN A 84 1.27 -13.20 4.80
N GLU A 85 2.12 -12.24 5.16
CA GLU A 85 1.75 -11.16 6.10
C GLU A 85 0.60 -10.29 5.54
N ILE A 86 0.63 -9.97 4.24
CA ILE A 86 -0.46 -9.22 3.58
C ILE A 86 -1.76 -10.03 3.63
N VAL A 87 -1.72 -11.30 3.24
CA VAL A 87 -2.90 -12.17 3.26
C VAL A 87 -3.48 -12.26 4.67
N LEU A 88 -2.65 -12.52 5.67
CA LEU A 88 -3.06 -12.59 7.09
C LEU A 88 -3.68 -11.28 7.58
N CYS A 89 -3.02 -10.16 7.30
CA CYS A 89 -3.45 -8.85 7.73
C CYS A 89 -4.83 -8.50 7.17
N PHE A 90 -4.99 -8.59 5.85
CA PHE A 90 -6.23 -8.19 5.19
C PHE A 90 -7.37 -9.18 5.43
N SER A 91 -7.07 -10.48 5.59
CA SER A 91 -8.06 -11.45 6.04
C SER A 91 -8.60 -11.12 7.43
N ARG A 92 -7.72 -10.77 8.39
CA ARG A 92 -8.14 -10.32 9.73
C ARG A 92 -8.98 -9.04 9.69
N LEU A 93 -8.76 -8.18 8.70
CA LEU A 93 -9.57 -7.00 8.46
C LEU A 93 -10.90 -7.32 7.74
N GLY A 94 -11.15 -8.59 7.40
CA GLY A 94 -12.40 -9.04 6.77
C GLY A 94 -12.42 -8.97 5.25
N PHE A 95 -11.25 -8.77 4.60
CA PHE A 95 -11.15 -8.83 3.14
C PHE A 95 -11.13 -10.29 2.67
N ASN A 96 -11.88 -10.58 1.63
CA ASN A 96 -11.85 -11.88 0.96
C ASN A 96 -10.65 -11.94 0.01
N ILE A 97 -9.56 -12.59 0.46
CA ILE A 97 -8.34 -12.74 -0.34
C ILE A 97 -8.52 -13.92 -1.30
N ARG A 98 -8.53 -13.63 -2.59
CA ARG A 98 -8.73 -14.64 -3.63
C ARG A 98 -7.40 -14.98 -4.29
N SER A 99 -7.05 -16.27 -4.34
CA SER A 99 -5.79 -16.76 -4.93
C SER A 99 -5.63 -16.32 -6.40
N LYS A 100 -6.73 -16.19 -7.15
CA LYS A 100 -6.70 -15.71 -8.55
C LYS A 100 -6.18 -14.28 -8.72
N TYR A 101 -6.05 -13.51 -7.64
CA TYR A 101 -5.50 -12.14 -7.62
C TYR A 101 -4.10 -12.05 -6.99
N ILE A 102 -3.46 -13.20 -6.75
CA ILE A 102 -2.07 -13.30 -6.31
C ILE A 102 -1.23 -13.81 -7.47
N PHE A 103 -0.45 -12.92 -8.06
CA PHE A 103 0.34 -13.19 -9.25
C PHE A 103 1.82 -13.26 -8.89
N THR A 104 2.54 -14.24 -9.44
CA THR A 104 3.97 -14.42 -9.17
C THR A 104 4.77 -14.52 -10.46
N ASP A 105 5.92 -13.86 -10.50
CA ASP A 105 6.94 -13.96 -11.56
C ASP A 105 6.44 -13.70 -12.98
N LEU A 106 5.59 -12.69 -13.13
CA LEU A 106 5.06 -12.30 -14.43
C LEU A 106 6.10 -11.49 -15.23
N THR A 107 6.18 -11.74 -16.52
CA THR A 107 6.79 -10.81 -17.48
C THR A 107 6.00 -9.51 -17.54
N LYS A 108 6.58 -8.45 -18.10
CA LYS A 108 5.88 -7.18 -18.26
C LYS A 108 4.57 -7.34 -19.04
N ALA A 109 4.57 -8.13 -20.10
CA ALA A 109 3.38 -8.36 -20.92
C ALA A 109 2.30 -9.10 -20.14
N GLU A 110 2.66 -10.16 -19.41
CA GLU A 110 1.74 -10.93 -18.56
C GLU A 110 1.18 -10.10 -17.40
N LEU A 111 2.01 -9.21 -16.78
CA LEU A 111 1.56 -8.34 -15.71
C LEU A 111 0.44 -7.41 -16.18
N PHE A 112 0.63 -6.75 -17.33
CA PHE A 112 -0.41 -5.88 -17.89
C PHE A 112 -1.62 -6.65 -18.40
N ALA A 113 -1.44 -7.86 -18.93
CA ALA A 113 -2.54 -8.76 -19.27
C ALA A 113 -3.32 -9.19 -18.04
N ALA A 114 -2.65 -9.51 -16.92
CA ALA A 114 -3.30 -9.82 -15.64
C ALA A 114 -4.11 -8.63 -15.10
N ILE A 115 -3.57 -7.41 -15.14
CA ILE A 115 -4.33 -6.20 -14.80
C ILE A 115 -5.61 -6.10 -15.66
N ASN A 116 -5.48 -6.24 -16.97
CA ASN A 116 -6.63 -6.19 -17.88
C ASN A 116 -7.65 -7.32 -17.61
N THR A 117 -7.19 -8.49 -17.16
CA THR A 117 -8.07 -9.60 -16.81
C THR A 117 -8.86 -9.28 -15.54
N VAL A 118 -8.19 -8.74 -14.51
CA VAL A 118 -8.86 -8.30 -13.26
C VAL A 118 -9.90 -7.21 -13.55
N LEU A 119 -9.59 -6.27 -14.43
CA LEU A 119 -10.50 -5.18 -14.81
C LEU A 119 -11.71 -5.63 -15.66
N LYS A 120 -11.76 -6.90 -16.11
CA LYS A 120 -12.95 -7.47 -16.75
C LYS A 120 -13.92 -8.08 -15.74
N ASP A 121 -13.49 -8.34 -14.51
CA ASP A 121 -14.39 -8.79 -13.45
C ASP A 121 -15.33 -7.65 -13.06
N ASP A 122 -16.50 -7.97 -12.54
CA ASP A 122 -17.42 -6.97 -11.97
C ASP A 122 -16.84 -6.43 -10.65
N LEU A 123 -16.48 -5.16 -10.66
CA LEU A 123 -15.92 -4.43 -9.50
C LEU A 123 -16.91 -3.43 -8.89
N SER A 124 -18.20 -3.48 -9.31
CA SER A 124 -19.22 -2.56 -8.82
C SER A 124 -19.48 -2.69 -7.33
N GLU A 125 -19.42 -3.91 -6.80
CA GLU A 125 -19.72 -4.24 -5.39
C GLU A 125 -18.51 -4.11 -4.42
N VAL A 126 -17.31 -3.75 -4.92
CA VAL A 126 -16.15 -3.51 -4.03
C VAL A 126 -16.16 -2.08 -3.49
N ASN A 127 -15.85 -1.92 -2.21
CA ASN A 127 -15.81 -0.59 -1.57
C ASN A 127 -14.48 0.14 -1.78
N CYS A 128 -13.38 -0.59 -2.00
CA CYS A 128 -12.07 -0.04 -2.25
C CYS A 128 -11.18 -1.00 -3.04
N LEU A 129 -10.11 -0.47 -3.61
CA LEU A 129 -9.06 -1.26 -4.27
C LEU A 129 -7.73 -1.10 -3.52
N ILE A 130 -7.02 -2.21 -3.30
CA ILE A 130 -5.68 -2.24 -2.70
C ILE A 130 -4.79 -3.12 -3.56
N VAL A 131 -3.71 -2.56 -4.10
CA VAL A 131 -2.80 -3.28 -5.00
C VAL A 131 -1.38 -3.23 -4.45
N PHE A 132 -0.78 -4.38 -4.26
CA PHE A 132 0.61 -4.54 -3.86
C PHE A 132 1.49 -4.90 -5.05
N PHE A 133 2.61 -4.20 -5.20
CA PHE A 133 3.69 -4.55 -6.10
C PHE A 133 4.94 -4.83 -5.28
N LEU A 134 5.30 -6.10 -5.16
CA LEU A 134 6.47 -6.59 -4.42
C LEU A 134 7.54 -6.96 -5.44
N THR A 135 8.54 -6.09 -5.66
CA THR A 135 9.51 -6.29 -6.74
C THR A 135 10.83 -5.54 -6.48
N HIS A 136 11.75 -5.62 -7.42
CA HIS A 136 12.87 -4.69 -7.53
C HIS A 136 12.44 -3.38 -8.17
N GLY A 137 13.12 -2.30 -7.81
CA GLY A 137 12.85 -0.99 -8.39
C GLY A 137 14.11 -0.15 -8.49
N THR A 138 14.03 0.88 -9.32
CA THR A 138 15.09 1.84 -9.56
C THR A 138 14.55 3.27 -9.44
N ASN A 139 15.38 4.26 -9.70
CA ASN A 139 15.00 5.67 -9.72
C ASN A 139 13.81 5.94 -10.67
N LYS A 140 13.12 7.05 -10.44
CA LYS A 140 12.03 7.55 -11.31
C LYS A 140 10.84 6.59 -11.41
N ASN A 141 10.50 5.93 -10.29
CA ASN A 141 9.35 5.02 -10.19
C ASN A 141 9.33 3.88 -11.21
N LYS A 142 10.51 3.41 -11.65
CA LYS A 142 10.64 2.23 -12.48
C LYS A 142 10.70 0.98 -11.62
N LEU A 143 9.87 0.01 -11.95
CA LEU A 143 9.74 -1.29 -11.30
C LEU A 143 10.18 -2.39 -12.26
N MET A 144 10.57 -3.54 -11.72
CA MET A 144 11.00 -4.69 -12.51
C MET A 144 9.87 -5.71 -12.59
N ALA A 145 9.48 -6.10 -13.79
CA ALA A 145 8.83 -7.38 -14.05
C ALA A 145 9.90 -8.47 -14.19
N LYS A 146 9.54 -9.71 -14.40
CA LYS A 146 10.49 -10.81 -14.58
C LYS A 146 11.54 -10.54 -15.66
N ASP A 147 11.14 -9.89 -16.76
CA ASP A 147 11.95 -9.70 -17.97
C ASP A 147 12.38 -8.25 -18.20
N LYS A 148 11.55 -7.28 -17.86
CA LYS A 148 11.75 -5.86 -18.26
C LYS A 148 11.22 -4.91 -17.19
N THR A 149 11.68 -3.65 -17.26
CA THR A 149 11.15 -2.58 -16.41
C THR A 149 9.81 -2.05 -16.91
N PHE A 150 8.98 -1.57 -15.97
CA PHE A 150 7.76 -0.83 -16.27
C PHE A 150 7.63 0.38 -15.33
N SER A 151 6.76 1.31 -15.68
CA SER A 151 6.45 2.47 -14.85
C SER A 151 5.39 2.11 -13.82
N ALA A 152 5.60 2.46 -12.54
CA ALA A 152 4.56 2.37 -11.52
C ALA A 152 3.29 3.12 -11.95
N THR A 153 3.45 4.32 -12.55
CA THR A 153 2.34 5.12 -13.08
C THR A 153 1.51 4.36 -14.11
N ALA A 154 2.17 3.66 -15.05
CA ALA A 154 1.45 2.88 -16.07
C ALA A 154 0.63 1.73 -15.45
N ALA A 155 1.10 1.16 -14.33
CA ALA A 155 0.39 0.09 -13.65
C ALA A 155 -0.86 0.60 -12.90
N TRP A 156 -0.78 1.69 -12.13
CA TRP A 156 -1.95 2.16 -11.38
C TRP A 156 -2.98 2.89 -12.26
N LYS A 157 -2.55 3.53 -13.36
CA LYS A 157 -3.42 4.31 -14.24
C LYS A 157 -4.61 3.49 -14.75
N GLN A 158 -4.38 2.24 -15.16
CA GLN A 158 -5.43 1.36 -15.68
C GLN A 158 -6.55 1.12 -14.65
N PHE A 159 -6.18 0.91 -13.38
CA PHE A 159 -7.16 0.76 -12.30
C PHE A 159 -7.88 2.06 -11.99
N SER A 160 -7.15 3.18 -12.01
CA SER A 160 -7.68 4.49 -11.59
C SER A 160 -8.71 5.05 -12.55
N GLU A 161 -8.63 4.67 -13.82
CA GLU A 161 -9.55 5.09 -14.89
C GLU A 161 -10.73 4.12 -15.07
N HIS A 162 -10.77 2.99 -14.32
CA HIS A 162 -11.84 2.01 -14.47
C HIS A 162 -13.17 2.51 -13.89
N LYS A 163 -14.26 2.39 -14.69
CA LYS A 163 -15.59 2.95 -14.36
C LYS A 163 -16.13 2.52 -12.98
N ASP A 164 -15.98 1.24 -12.61
CA ASP A 164 -16.48 0.68 -11.35
C ASP A 164 -15.66 1.12 -10.12
N LEU A 165 -14.48 1.72 -10.35
CA LEU A 165 -13.57 2.21 -9.32
C LEU A 165 -13.58 3.74 -9.19
N LEU A 166 -14.38 4.44 -9.99
CA LEU A 166 -14.56 5.88 -9.86
C LEU A 166 -15.21 6.21 -8.50
N ASN A 167 -14.73 7.27 -7.86
CA ASN A 167 -15.16 7.72 -6.53
C ASN A 167 -14.96 6.70 -5.39
N LYS A 168 -14.26 5.60 -5.63
CA LYS A 168 -13.85 4.63 -4.61
C LYS A 168 -12.39 4.84 -4.25
N PRO A 169 -11.99 4.71 -2.97
CA PRO A 169 -10.61 4.87 -2.58
C PRO A 169 -9.74 3.74 -3.12
N LYS A 170 -8.56 4.11 -3.64
CA LYS A 170 -7.59 3.20 -4.25
C LYS A 170 -6.25 3.38 -3.58
N MET A 171 -5.66 2.30 -3.08
CA MET A 171 -4.33 2.31 -2.45
C MET A 171 -3.36 1.42 -3.24
N PHE A 172 -2.27 2.02 -3.73
CA PHE A 172 -1.21 1.33 -4.45
C PHE A 172 0.04 1.29 -3.59
N ILE A 173 0.56 0.11 -3.29
CA ILE A 173 1.66 -0.11 -2.36
C ILE A 173 2.82 -0.74 -3.12
N PHE A 174 3.96 -0.06 -3.11
CA PHE A 174 5.17 -0.46 -3.81
C PHE A 174 6.27 -0.81 -2.81
N GLN A 175 6.50 -2.11 -2.61
CA GLN A 175 7.65 -2.66 -1.89
C GLN A 175 8.78 -2.86 -2.90
N ALA A 176 9.59 -1.81 -3.10
CA ALA A 176 10.70 -1.80 -4.04
C ALA A 176 11.72 -0.73 -3.66
N CYS A 177 12.98 -0.92 -4.04
CA CYS A 177 13.97 0.14 -3.99
C CYS A 177 13.58 1.28 -4.95
N LYS A 178 13.96 2.51 -4.60
CA LYS A 178 13.82 3.70 -5.45
C LYS A 178 15.17 4.31 -5.81
N GLY A 179 16.22 3.51 -5.78
CA GLY A 179 17.59 3.89 -6.03
C GLY A 179 18.56 3.02 -5.25
N SER A 180 19.83 3.45 -5.18
CA SER A 180 20.92 2.73 -4.54
C SER A 180 21.47 3.39 -3.28
N ASN A 181 20.97 4.55 -2.89
CA ASN A 181 21.49 5.29 -1.74
C ASN A 181 21.06 4.64 -0.43
N HIS A 182 21.99 4.49 0.49
CA HIS A 182 21.75 4.08 1.86
C HIS A 182 21.59 5.33 2.76
N LEU A 183 20.45 5.42 3.45
CA LEU A 183 20.16 6.55 4.35
C LEU A 183 20.86 6.35 5.69
N LYS A 184 21.65 7.35 6.12
CA LYS A 184 22.15 7.44 7.50
C LYS A 184 21.11 8.17 8.38
N PRO A 185 21.15 8.00 9.72
CA PRO A 185 20.22 8.70 10.62
C PRO A 185 20.17 10.21 10.42
N SER A 186 21.33 10.85 10.17
CA SER A 186 21.44 12.28 9.86
C SER A 186 20.75 12.69 8.54
N ASP A 187 20.65 11.77 7.58
CA ASP A 187 20.10 12.04 6.26
C ASP A 187 18.59 11.90 6.22
N VAL A 188 18.01 11.09 7.12
CA VAL A 188 16.55 10.93 7.24
C VAL A 188 15.92 12.28 7.55
N ILE A 189 16.49 13.03 8.50
CA ILE A 189 16.00 14.38 8.86
C ILE A 189 16.19 15.36 7.71
N LYS A 190 17.35 15.37 7.05
CA LYS A 190 17.66 16.28 5.94
C LYS A 190 16.81 15.99 4.69
N LYS A 191 16.62 14.71 4.34
CA LYS A 191 15.85 14.33 3.15
C LYS A 191 14.35 14.52 3.30
N VAL A 192 13.79 14.39 4.49
CA VAL A 192 12.40 14.74 4.76
C VAL A 192 12.13 16.23 4.52
N LEU A 193 13.14 17.08 4.78
CA LEU A 193 13.06 18.53 4.52
C LEU A 193 13.37 18.91 3.06
N LEU A 194 14.03 18.04 2.29
CA LEU A 194 14.55 18.29 0.95
C LEU A 194 14.02 17.33 -0.10
N VAL A 195 12.89 16.63 0.14
CA VAL A 195 12.30 15.79 -0.92
C VAL A 195 12.03 16.70 -2.12
N PRO A 196 12.79 16.59 -3.23
CA PRO A 196 12.42 17.27 -4.44
C PRO A 196 11.05 16.75 -4.82
N THR A 197 10.10 17.61 -4.95
CA THR A 197 8.72 17.38 -5.39
C THR A 197 8.67 16.84 -6.83
N THR A 198 9.62 16.03 -7.23
CA THR A 198 9.80 15.70 -8.63
C THR A 198 9.80 14.23 -8.83
N THR A 199 8.67 13.77 -9.29
CA THR A 199 8.58 12.75 -10.33
C THR A 199 7.14 12.27 -10.53
N PHE A 200 6.19 12.93 -9.90
CA PHE A 200 4.80 12.75 -10.30
C PHE A 200 4.39 14.02 -11.06
N THR A 201 4.17 13.89 -12.36
CA THR A 201 3.40 14.92 -13.06
C THR A 201 2.01 14.92 -12.47
N VAL A 202 1.44 16.08 -12.24
CA VAL A 202 0.08 16.26 -11.69
C VAL A 202 -0.94 15.41 -12.48
N ASP A 203 -0.67 15.19 -13.78
CA ASP A 203 -1.49 14.39 -14.69
C ASP A 203 -1.47 12.88 -14.43
N SER A 204 -0.66 12.37 -13.50
CA SER A 204 -0.52 10.93 -13.26
C SER A 204 -1.24 10.43 -11.99
N ILE A 205 -1.69 11.31 -11.11
CA ILE A 205 -2.39 10.97 -9.88
C ILE A 205 -3.81 11.49 -9.99
N LEU A 206 -4.76 10.56 -10.06
CA LEU A 206 -6.19 10.87 -10.11
C LEU A 206 -6.75 11.04 -8.69
N PRO A 207 -7.97 11.60 -8.55
CA PRO A 207 -8.66 11.67 -7.25
C PRO A 207 -8.85 10.30 -6.59
N ASP A 208 -9.03 10.31 -5.29
CA ASP A 208 -9.35 9.14 -4.46
C ASP A 208 -8.24 8.07 -4.44
N MET A 209 -6.97 8.51 -4.45
CA MET A 209 -5.81 7.62 -4.46
C MET A 209 -4.87 7.83 -3.28
N VAL A 210 -4.27 6.74 -2.83
CA VAL A 210 -3.05 6.74 -2.01
C VAL A 210 -1.99 5.90 -2.70
N VAL A 211 -0.84 6.49 -2.95
CA VAL A 211 0.32 5.83 -3.53
C VAL A 211 1.42 5.76 -2.49
N VAL A 212 1.82 4.55 -2.12
CA VAL A 212 2.76 4.30 -1.01
C VAL A 212 4.02 3.62 -1.55
N PHE A 213 5.18 4.16 -1.22
CA PHE A 213 6.47 3.55 -1.53
C PHE A 213 7.19 3.19 -0.23
N SER A 214 7.80 2.02 -0.23
CA SER A 214 8.59 1.54 0.92
C SER A 214 9.84 2.39 1.21
N ALA A 215 10.30 3.19 0.25
CA ALA A 215 11.46 4.07 0.42
C ALA A 215 11.28 5.40 -0.32
N VAL A 216 11.92 6.47 0.17
CA VAL A 216 12.01 7.76 -0.53
C VAL A 216 12.84 7.64 -1.80
N GLU A 217 12.63 8.56 -2.75
CA GLU A 217 13.37 8.61 -4.03
C GLU A 217 14.88 8.59 -3.84
N GLY A 218 15.56 7.82 -4.66
CA GLY A 218 17.01 7.60 -4.62
C GLY A 218 17.47 6.59 -3.57
N SER A 219 16.60 6.01 -2.74
CA SER A 219 16.99 5.18 -1.60
C SER A 219 16.59 3.71 -1.73
N VAL A 220 17.32 2.87 -0.99
CA VAL A 220 17.05 1.44 -0.89
C VAL A 220 15.89 1.13 0.06
N SER A 221 15.24 0.00 -0.17
CA SER A 221 14.27 -0.62 0.72
C SER A 221 14.82 -1.96 1.21
N PHE A 222 14.79 -2.18 2.51
CA PHE A 222 15.40 -3.36 3.13
C PHE A 222 14.43 -4.53 3.25
N ARG A 223 14.97 -5.74 3.04
CA ARG A 223 14.28 -7.00 3.26
C ARG A 223 15.24 -8.01 3.92
N ASN A 224 14.74 -8.68 4.94
CA ASN A 224 15.39 -9.84 5.53
C ASN A 224 14.86 -11.12 4.85
N SER A 225 15.73 -12.06 4.55
CA SER A 225 15.36 -13.31 3.87
C SER A 225 14.48 -14.24 4.73
N VAL A 226 14.56 -14.12 6.06
CA VAL A 226 13.82 -14.94 7.01
C VAL A 226 12.49 -14.28 7.41
N SER A 227 12.50 -12.98 7.70
CA SER A 227 11.34 -12.27 8.25
C SER A 227 10.56 -11.42 7.24
N GLY A 228 11.09 -11.17 6.03
CA GLY A 228 10.46 -10.35 5.01
C GLY A 228 10.91 -8.89 5.01
N SER A 229 10.19 -8.04 4.31
CA SER A 229 10.52 -6.62 4.14
C SER A 229 10.11 -5.80 5.36
N TRP A 230 11.00 -4.95 5.86
CA TRP A 230 10.73 -4.09 7.03
C TRP A 230 9.43 -3.31 6.90
N PHE A 231 9.21 -2.73 5.72
CA PHE A 231 8.01 -1.93 5.45
C PHE A 231 6.73 -2.78 5.48
N ILE A 232 6.70 -3.95 4.80
CA ILE A 232 5.49 -4.80 4.77
C ILE A 232 5.18 -5.34 6.17
N GLN A 233 6.20 -5.74 6.95
CA GLN A 233 6.00 -6.19 8.33
C GLN A 233 5.33 -5.11 9.18
N GLU A 234 5.87 -3.88 9.18
CA GLU A 234 5.30 -2.80 9.99
C GLU A 234 3.95 -2.31 9.46
N LEU A 235 3.74 -2.31 8.14
CA LEU A 235 2.44 -2.00 7.56
C LEU A 235 1.40 -3.00 8.04
N CYS A 236 1.64 -4.29 7.88
CA CYS A 236 0.70 -5.34 8.26
C CYS A 236 0.45 -5.36 9.78
N LYS A 237 1.49 -5.14 10.60
CA LYS A 237 1.37 -5.04 12.06
C LYS A 237 0.46 -3.88 12.47
N ASN A 238 0.70 -2.67 11.95
CA ASN A 238 -0.10 -1.50 12.26
C ASN A 238 -1.54 -1.62 11.73
N PHE A 239 -1.72 -2.15 10.52
CA PHE A 239 -3.03 -2.36 9.92
C PHE A 239 -3.84 -3.41 10.68
N SER A 240 -3.22 -4.53 11.10
CA SER A 240 -3.88 -5.55 11.92
C SER A 240 -4.29 -5.03 13.30
N ALA A 241 -3.45 -4.19 13.92
CA ALA A 241 -3.71 -3.68 15.27
C ALA A 241 -4.74 -2.54 15.30
N TYR A 242 -4.73 -1.67 14.29
CA TYR A 242 -5.48 -0.42 14.32
C TYR A 242 -6.43 -0.22 13.13
N GLY A 243 -6.40 -1.08 12.11
CA GLY A 243 -7.15 -0.89 10.85
C GLY A 243 -8.67 -0.94 10.96
N ARG A 244 -9.20 -1.39 12.11
CA ARG A 244 -10.63 -1.32 12.42
C ARG A 244 -11.05 -0.02 13.10
N ARG A 245 -10.08 0.80 13.52
CA ARG A 245 -10.30 2.04 14.27
C ARG A 245 -9.82 3.26 13.51
N ASP A 246 -8.58 3.20 13.01
CA ASP A 246 -7.90 4.33 12.42
C ASP A 246 -8.09 4.34 10.89
N ASP A 247 -8.14 5.52 10.29
CA ASP A 247 -8.14 5.70 8.83
C ASP A 247 -6.77 5.37 8.22
N VAL A 248 -6.76 5.11 6.91
CA VAL A 248 -5.56 4.67 6.19
C VAL A 248 -4.39 5.66 6.31
N ILE A 249 -4.64 6.97 6.30
CA ILE A 249 -3.58 7.97 6.42
C ILE A 249 -2.92 7.90 7.80
N THR A 250 -3.71 7.77 8.86
CA THR A 250 -3.22 7.55 10.22
C THR A 250 -2.40 6.27 10.34
N LEU A 251 -2.86 5.17 9.73
CA LEU A 251 -2.13 3.89 9.69
C LEU A 251 -0.79 4.01 8.96
N LEU A 252 -0.75 4.74 7.86
CA LEU A 252 0.49 4.98 7.11
C LEU A 252 1.47 5.86 7.87
N HIS A 253 1.01 6.89 8.59
CA HIS A 253 1.87 7.68 9.49
C HIS A 253 2.49 6.81 10.60
N ARG A 254 1.69 5.91 11.22
CA ARG A 254 2.23 4.94 12.20
C ARG A 254 3.29 4.04 11.58
N THR A 255 3.02 3.51 10.38
CA THR A 255 3.95 2.66 9.65
C THR A 255 5.26 3.39 9.35
N ASN A 256 5.19 4.62 8.83
CA ASN A 256 6.36 5.44 8.56
C ASN A 256 7.20 5.68 9.83
N LYS A 257 6.55 6.03 10.94
CA LYS A 257 7.21 6.21 12.24
C LYS A 257 7.93 4.93 12.69
N CYS A 258 7.26 3.78 12.59
CA CYS A 258 7.84 2.50 13.04
C CYS A 258 9.02 2.09 12.16
N VAL A 259 8.88 2.14 10.83
CA VAL A 259 9.97 1.77 9.91
C VAL A 259 11.18 2.67 10.09
N SER A 260 10.98 3.98 10.18
CA SER A 260 12.09 4.94 10.27
C SER A 260 12.85 4.91 11.62
N ARG A 261 12.20 4.44 12.69
CA ARG A 261 12.79 4.48 14.04
C ARG A 261 13.25 3.12 14.55
N ASN A 262 12.52 2.05 14.22
CA ASN A 262 12.74 0.74 14.84
C ASN A 262 13.65 -0.18 14.01
N TYR A 263 13.96 0.20 12.77
CA TYR A 263 14.75 -0.61 11.87
C TYR A 263 16.05 0.08 11.50
N VAL A 264 17.14 -0.61 11.79
CA VAL A 264 18.50 -0.17 11.43
C VAL A 264 19.23 -1.39 10.87
N SER A 265 19.91 -1.24 9.73
CA SER A 265 20.75 -2.29 9.16
C SER A 265 22.01 -2.48 9.97
N GLU A 266 22.75 -3.58 9.74
CA GLU A 266 24.05 -3.87 10.35
C GLU A 266 25.08 -2.76 10.14
N TYR A 267 24.92 -1.98 9.05
CA TYR A 267 25.78 -0.84 8.73
C TYR A 267 25.24 0.51 9.24
N GLY A 268 24.21 0.50 10.10
CA GLY A 268 23.62 1.73 10.64
C GLY A 268 22.69 2.48 9.66
N TYR A 269 22.26 1.86 8.56
CA TYR A 269 21.36 2.50 7.61
C TYR A 269 19.89 2.32 8.02
N GLN A 270 19.09 3.34 7.71
CA GLN A 270 17.65 3.40 7.98
C GLN A 270 16.83 3.40 6.69
N GLN A 271 15.53 3.22 6.85
CA GLN A 271 14.56 3.28 5.75
C GLN A 271 13.46 4.27 6.10
N MET A 272 13.06 5.08 5.12
CA MET A 272 11.95 6.03 5.25
C MET A 272 10.92 5.74 4.15
N PRO A 273 9.77 5.16 4.46
CA PRO A 273 8.67 5.07 3.52
C PRO A 273 8.08 6.44 3.24
N VAL A 274 7.36 6.56 2.12
CA VAL A 274 6.68 7.79 1.73
C VAL A 274 5.35 7.45 1.09
N PHE A 275 4.35 8.30 1.28
CA PHE A 275 3.09 8.19 0.57
C PHE A 275 2.62 9.56 0.06
N ILE A 276 1.81 9.50 -1.00
CA ILE A 276 1.13 10.64 -1.60
C ILE A 276 -0.35 10.33 -1.59
N SER A 277 -1.18 11.28 -1.19
CA SER A 277 -2.61 11.10 -1.09
C SER A 277 -3.36 12.19 -1.86
N THR A 278 -4.34 11.77 -2.63
CA THR A 278 -5.38 12.62 -3.24
C THR A 278 -6.77 12.23 -2.73
N LEU A 279 -6.82 11.55 -1.58
CA LEU A 279 -8.09 11.26 -0.92
C LEU A 279 -8.77 12.57 -0.50
N ASN A 280 -10.05 12.67 -0.77
CA ASN A 280 -10.88 13.79 -0.37
C ASN A 280 -11.82 13.48 0.80
N LYS A 281 -11.79 12.20 1.26
CA LYS A 281 -12.55 11.68 2.40
C LYS A 281 -11.69 10.77 3.25
N MET A 282 -12.13 10.46 4.46
CA MET A 282 -11.48 9.47 5.33
C MET A 282 -11.68 8.07 4.75
N PHE A 283 -10.59 7.35 4.60
CA PHE A 283 -10.59 5.99 4.08
C PHE A 283 -10.39 4.99 5.23
N TYR A 284 -11.45 4.33 5.64
CA TYR A 284 -11.41 3.24 6.61
C TYR A 284 -11.45 1.88 5.90
N LEU A 285 -10.55 0.97 6.26
CA LEU A 285 -10.48 -0.37 5.65
C LEU A 285 -11.68 -1.23 6.05
N ASN A 286 -11.97 -1.31 7.35
CA ASN A 286 -13.15 -1.99 7.87
C ASN A 286 -13.49 -1.44 9.26
N ARG A 287 -14.41 -0.50 9.32
CA ARG A 287 -14.94 0.00 10.59
C ARG A 287 -16.14 -0.85 11.00
N ASN A 288 -16.04 -1.56 12.11
CA ASN A 288 -17.10 -2.43 12.60
C ASN A 288 -18.43 -1.67 12.76
N LYS A 289 -19.39 -1.97 11.87
CA LYS A 289 -20.81 -1.69 12.15
C LYS A 289 -21.55 -2.96 12.59
N ASP A 290 -21.04 -4.18 12.32
CA ASP A 290 -21.68 -5.43 12.72
C ASP A 290 -20.69 -6.55 13.06
N ARG A 291 -20.90 -7.16 14.23
CA ARG A 291 -20.10 -8.32 14.69
C ARG A 291 -20.47 -9.66 14.04
N SER A 292 -21.63 -9.77 13.41
CA SER A 292 -22.16 -11.04 12.88
C SER A 292 -21.51 -11.50 11.57
N ALA A 293 -21.17 -10.58 10.67
CA ALA A 293 -20.47 -10.89 9.41
C ALA A 293 -19.03 -11.38 9.60
N LEU A 294 -18.45 -11.17 10.79
CA LEU A 294 -17.05 -11.53 11.08
C LEU A 294 -16.83 -13.03 11.32
N GLN A 295 -17.83 -13.76 11.79
CA GLN A 295 -17.69 -15.18 12.08
C GLN A 295 -17.66 -16.05 10.82
N GLU A 296 -18.42 -15.70 9.79
CA GLU A 296 -18.44 -16.41 8.52
C GLU A 296 -17.12 -16.24 7.72
N PHE A 297 -16.49 -15.04 7.81
CA PHE A 297 -15.22 -14.76 7.16
C PHE A 297 -14.01 -15.48 7.80
N HIS A 298 -14.05 -15.79 9.09
CA HIS A 298 -12.95 -16.51 9.74
C HIS A 298 -12.81 -17.94 9.24
N GLN A 299 -13.91 -18.63 8.94
CA GLN A 299 -13.86 -20.02 8.46
C GLN A 299 -13.21 -20.15 7.07
N ASN A 300 -13.56 -19.27 6.13
CA ASN A 300 -12.97 -19.29 4.78
C ASN A 300 -11.47 -18.90 4.76
N ASN A 301 -11.06 -18.06 5.69
CA ASN A 301 -9.65 -17.62 5.77
C ASN A 301 -8.73 -18.71 6.38
N ASP A 302 -9.23 -19.55 7.26
CA ASP A 302 -8.48 -20.68 7.81
C ASP A 302 -8.15 -21.74 6.73
N GLU A 303 -9.00 -21.92 5.73
CA GLU A 303 -8.73 -22.81 4.59
C GLU A 303 -7.62 -22.26 3.68
N ILE A 304 -7.64 -20.96 3.40
CA ILE A 304 -6.60 -20.31 2.61
C ILE A 304 -5.25 -20.38 3.34
N LEU A 305 -5.26 -20.17 4.66
CA LEU A 305 -4.06 -20.29 5.49
C LEU A 305 -3.49 -21.69 5.52
N ARG A 306 -4.34 -22.72 5.60
CA ARG A 306 -3.91 -24.13 5.50
C ARG A 306 -3.31 -24.41 4.13
N ALA A 307 -3.95 -23.97 3.05
CA ALA A 307 -3.45 -24.15 1.68
C ALA A 307 -2.10 -23.42 1.45
N LEU A 308 -1.92 -22.22 2.02
CA LEU A 308 -0.65 -21.49 1.97
C LEU A 308 0.46 -22.19 2.77
N ASN A 309 0.14 -22.73 3.94
CA ASN A 309 1.08 -23.49 4.76
C ASN A 309 1.48 -24.79 4.07
N ASP A 310 0.54 -25.52 3.46
CA ASP A 310 0.82 -26.71 2.67
C ASP A 310 1.70 -26.41 1.46
N LEU A 311 1.44 -25.30 0.77
CA LEU A 311 2.29 -24.86 -0.35
C LEU A 311 3.70 -24.52 0.11
N ASN A 312 3.84 -23.84 1.24
CA ASN A 312 5.15 -23.53 1.82
C ASN A 312 5.90 -24.78 2.22
N MET A 313 5.24 -25.77 2.82
CA MET A 313 5.86 -27.07 3.14
C MET A 313 6.38 -27.79 1.91
N ARG A 314 5.57 -27.86 0.83
CA ARG A 314 6.00 -28.46 -0.44
C ARG A 314 7.18 -27.73 -1.09
N VAL A 315 7.23 -26.42 -0.97
CA VAL A 315 8.38 -25.62 -1.46
C VAL A 315 9.64 -25.92 -0.67
N GLU A 316 9.56 -26.08 0.64
CA GLU A 316 10.73 -26.45 1.46
C GLU A 316 11.16 -27.91 1.18
N GLU A 317 10.24 -28.85 0.99
CA GLU A 317 10.54 -30.22 0.58
C GLU A 317 11.24 -30.27 -0.79
N MET A 318 10.77 -29.50 -1.77
CA MET A 318 11.43 -29.42 -3.07
C MET A 318 12.83 -28.82 -3.01
N LYS A 319 13.05 -27.83 -2.14
CA LYS A 319 14.39 -27.28 -1.91
C LYS A 319 15.33 -28.30 -1.30
N GLU A 320 14.85 -29.08 -0.35
CA GLU A 320 15.65 -30.12 0.29
C GLU A 320 15.97 -31.27 -0.69
N LEU A 321 15.00 -31.66 -1.51
CA LEU A 321 15.22 -32.66 -2.58
C LEU A 321 16.24 -32.18 -3.61
N LYS A 322 16.18 -30.91 -3.98
CA LYS A 322 17.17 -30.32 -4.90
C LYS A 322 18.56 -30.29 -4.26
N ARG A 323 18.66 -29.90 -3.00
CA ARG A 323 19.95 -29.91 -2.27
C ARG A 323 20.58 -31.31 -2.20
N ARG A 324 19.76 -32.34 -1.92
CA ARG A 324 20.25 -33.75 -1.89
C ARG A 324 20.73 -34.19 -3.27
N LYS A 325 20.01 -33.84 -4.32
CA LYS A 325 20.41 -34.15 -5.69
C LYS A 325 21.73 -33.46 -6.08
N ASP A 326 21.86 -32.17 -5.75
CA ASP A 326 23.09 -31.41 -6.00
C ASP A 326 24.29 -31.98 -5.21
N GLU A 327 24.08 -32.53 -3.99
CA GLU A 327 25.09 -33.22 -3.18
C GLU A 327 25.44 -34.59 -3.76
N GLU A 328 24.50 -35.34 -4.33
CA GLU A 328 24.73 -36.63 -4.99
C GLU A 328 25.50 -36.45 -6.31
N ASP A 329 25.12 -35.46 -7.11
CA ASP A 329 25.79 -35.11 -8.38
C ASP A 329 27.25 -34.68 -8.10
N TYR A 330 27.49 -33.84 -7.05
CA TYR A 330 28.84 -33.47 -6.64
C TYR A 330 29.71 -34.63 -6.18
N LYS A 331 29.12 -35.60 -5.47
CA LYS A 331 29.84 -36.82 -5.04
C LYS A 331 30.15 -37.76 -6.20
N SER A 332 29.30 -37.83 -7.22
CA SER A 332 29.52 -38.66 -8.40
C SER A 332 30.60 -38.08 -9.32
N GLU A 333 30.73 -36.76 -9.43
CA GLU A 333 31.76 -36.09 -10.21
C GLU A 333 33.15 -36.15 -9.56
N ASN A 334 33.25 -36.28 -8.23
CA ASN A 334 34.52 -36.35 -7.52
C ASN A 334 35.02 -37.79 -7.26
N ASN A 335 34.27 -38.84 -7.64
CA ASN A 335 34.65 -40.24 -7.53
C ASN A 335 35.05 -40.89 -8.87
N THR A 336 35.17 -40.10 -9.93
CA THR A 336 35.74 -40.46 -11.24
C THR A 336 37.07 -39.77 -11.45
#